data_f654f65a24c3a5c0fc74174904bca135
#
_entry.id   f654f65a24c3a5c0fc74174904bca135
#
_cell.length_a   1.000
_cell.length_b   1.000
_cell.length_c   1.000
_cell.angle_alpha   90.00
_cell.angle_beta   90.00
_cell.angle_gamma   90.00
#
_symmetry.space_group_name_H-M   'P 1'
#
loop_
_entity.id
_entity.type
_entity.pdbx_description
1 polymer ?
#
loop_
_entity_poly.entity_id
_entity_poly.type
_entity_poly.pdbx_seq_one_letter_code
_entity_poly.pdbx_strand_id
1 'polypeptide(L)'
;RFLVSFRQVDLGGFVNAALAVALMIYAAGQLHLVPTFAHVLGFCALCAVGISIHYSLMFMLATICFWTVRAQGVVWGYYNLFQIASMPDEAFQRGVFKTVFTFALPMLLVSNVPVRLLVNTLTSPKLLLLLGMAVVCPLVSEWVWRMSVRRYTSASS
;
A
#
# COMPACT_ATOMS: atom_id res chain seq x y z
N ARG A 1 19.62 -7.22 -12.73
CA ARG A 1 18.65 -7.85 -11.81
C ARG A 1 17.25 -7.24 -11.93
N PHE A 2 17.10 -5.94 -12.19
CA PHE A 2 15.80 -5.28 -12.41
C PHE A 2 15.03 -5.85 -13.63
N LEU A 3 15.72 -6.17 -14.72
CA LEU A 3 15.11 -6.68 -15.96
C LEU A 3 14.52 -8.11 -15.82
N VAL A 4 14.91 -8.90 -14.82
CA VAL A 4 14.37 -10.25 -14.60
C VAL A 4 13.02 -10.20 -13.88
N SER A 5 12.75 -9.15 -13.08
CA SER A 5 11.46 -8.94 -12.43
C SER A 5 10.34 -8.56 -13.41
N PHE A 6 10.68 -8.00 -14.57
CA PHE A 6 9.71 -7.68 -15.64
C PHE A 6 9.22 -8.90 -16.42
N ARG A 7 9.77 -10.09 -16.19
CA ARG A 7 9.47 -11.28 -17.00
C ARG A 7 8.16 -11.98 -16.64
N GLN A 8 7.55 -11.63 -15.51
CA GLN A 8 6.21 -12.10 -15.16
C GLN A 8 5.24 -10.92 -15.26
N VAL A 9 4.86 -10.56 -16.47
CA VAL A 9 3.74 -9.65 -16.71
C VAL A 9 2.46 -10.42 -16.37
N ASP A 10 1.87 -10.09 -15.23
CA ASP A 10 0.59 -10.64 -14.83
C ASP A 10 -0.53 -9.98 -15.66
N LEU A 11 -0.97 -10.67 -16.70
CA LEU A 11 -2.08 -10.24 -17.55
C LEU A 11 -3.35 -10.02 -16.72
N GLY A 12 -3.57 -10.80 -15.66
CA GLY A 12 -4.67 -10.62 -14.72
C GLY A 12 -4.64 -9.26 -14.02
N GLY A 13 -3.45 -8.81 -13.64
CA GLY A 13 -3.24 -7.49 -13.05
C GLY A 13 -3.64 -6.34 -13.98
N PHE A 14 -3.33 -6.45 -15.28
CA PHE A 14 -3.76 -5.45 -16.27
C PHE A 14 -5.28 -5.44 -16.48
N VAL A 15 -5.91 -6.60 -16.56
CA VAL A 15 -7.37 -6.70 -16.68
C VAL A 15 -8.04 -6.10 -15.44
N ASN A 16 -7.56 -6.41 -14.25
CA ASN A 16 -8.08 -5.84 -13.01
C ASN A 16 -7.89 -4.33 -12.93
N ALA A 17 -6.73 -3.81 -13.36
CA ALA A 17 -6.48 -2.37 -13.41
C ALA A 17 -7.41 -1.67 -14.41
N ALA A 18 -7.60 -2.23 -15.61
CA ALA A 18 -8.52 -1.70 -16.60
C ALA A 18 -9.97 -1.69 -16.09
N LEU A 19 -10.41 -2.78 -15.45
CA LEU A 19 -11.73 -2.87 -14.84
C LEU A 19 -11.90 -1.84 -13.71
N ALA A 20 -10.91 -1.66 -12.85
CA ALA A 20 -10.93 -0.67 -11.78
C ALA A 20 -11.06 0.76 -12.33
N VAL A 21 -10.31 1.10 -13.39
CA VAL A 21 -10.42 2.41 -14.06
C VAL A 21 -11.80 2.59 -14.69
N ALA A 22 -12.34 1.58 -15.36
CA ALA A 22 -13.68 1.63 -15.94
C ALA A 22 -14.76 1.86 -14.88
N LEU A 23 -14.68 1.15 -13.75
CA LEU A 23 -15.58 1.34 -12.61
C LEU A 23 -15.45 2.73 -11.98
N MET A 24 -14.22 3.27 -11.88
CA MET A 24 -14.01 4.64 -11.40
C MET A 24 -14.65 5.68 -12.31
N ILE A 25 -14.50 5.55 -13.63
CA ILE A 25 -15.12 6.46 -14.62
C ILE A 25 -16.64 6.36 -14.51
N TYR A 26 -17.19 5.15 -14.44
CA TYR A 26 -18.62 4.94 -14.28
C TYR A 26 -19.17 5.58 -12.99
N ALA A 27 -18.51 5.34 -11.86
CA ALA A 27 -18.90 5.90 -10.57
C ALA A 27 -18.81 7.44 -10.55
N ALA A 28 -17.76 8.01 -11.15
CA ALA A 28 -17.61 9.46 -11.29
C ALA A 28 -18.76 10.06 -12.10
N GLY A 29 -19.18 9.39 -13.18
CA GLY A 29 -20.35 9.80 -13.98
C GLY A 29 -21.66 9.78 -13.18
N GLN A 30 -21.89 8.73 -12.39
CA GLN A 30 -23.09 8.61 -11.53
C GLN A 30 -23.14 9.68 -10.43
N LEU A 31 -21.98 10.04 -9.88
CA LEU A 31 -21.85 11.05 -8.83
C LEU A 31 -21.77 12.49 -9.39
N HIS A 32 -21.89 12.66 -10.71
CA HIS A 32 -21.71 13.95 -11.39
C HIS A 32 -20.40 14.67 -11.01
N LEU A 33 -19.35 13.88 -10.70
CA LEU A 33 -18.03 14.42 -10.38
C LEU A 33 -17.30 14.77 -11.67
N VAL A 34 -16.87 16.02 -11.80
CA VAL A 34 -15.98 16.47 -12.87
C VAL A 34 -14.58 16.68 -12.26
N PRO A 35 -13.73 15.64 -12.22
CA PRO A 35 -12.40 15.79 -11.65
C PRO A 35 -11.57 16.73 -12.53
N THR A 36 -11.04 17.79 -11.93
CA THR A 36 -10.09 18.68 -12.60
C THR A 36 -8.78 17.94 -12.84
N PHE A 37 -8.02 18.32 -13.85
CA PHE A 37 -6.70 17.74 -14.14
C PHE A 37 -5.79 17.66 -12.89
N ALA A 38 -5.84 18.68 -12.03
CA ALA A 38 -5.11 18.70 -10.77
C ALA A 38 -5.53 17.56 -9.81
N HIS A 39 -6.83 17.21 -9.76
CA HIS A 39 -7.32 16.08 -8.95
C HIS A 39 -6.82 14.73 -9.48
N VAL A 40 -6.78 14.56 -10.80
CA VAL A 40 -6.26 13.34 -11.43
C VAL A 40 -4.76 13.20 -11.18
N LEU A 41 -4.01 14.28 -11.35
CA LEU A 41 -2.57 14.29 -11.08
C LEU A 41 -2.27 13.99 -9.59
N GLY A 42 -3.01 14.63 -8.69
CA GLY A 42 -2.91 14.38 -7.25
C GLY A 42 -3.26 12.93 -6.88
N PHE A 43 -4.29 12.36 -7.49
CA PHE A 43 -4.65 10.94 -7.32
C PHE A 43 -3.48 10.03 -7.74
N CYS A 44 -2.92 10.23 -8.93
CA CYS A 44 -1.78 9.44 -9.40
C CYS A 44 -0.57 9.58 -8.47
N ALA A 45 -0.28 10.79 -7.99
CA ALA A 45 0.80 11.03 -7.05
C ALA A 45 0.58 10.30 -5.71
N LEU A 46 -0.64 10.35 -5.16
CA LEU A 46 -0.99 9.63 -3.92
C LEU A 46 -0.99 8.11 -4.11
N CYS A 47 -1.37 7.61 -5.28
CA CYS A 47 -1.22 6.19 -5.62
C CYS A 47 0.25 5.78 -5.65
N ALA A 48 1.13 6.58 -6.24
CA ALA A 48 2.58 6.30 -6.24
C ALA A 48 3.15 6.28 -4.82
N VAL A 49 2.73 7.21 -3.96
CA VAL A 49 3.05 7.22 -2.52
C VAL A 49 2.56 5.94 -1.85
N GLY A 50 1.32 5.53 -2.10
CA GLY A 50 0.74 4.29 -1.59
C GLY A 50 1.52 3.04 -2.01
N ILE A 51 1.92 2.97 -3.28
CA ILE A 51 2.76 1.88 -3.81
C ILE A 51 4.11 1.84 -3.10
N SER A 52 4.74 2.99 -2.83
CA SER A 52 6.01 3.06 -2.09
C SER A 52 5.87 2.51 -0.66
N ILE A 53 4.79 2.88 0.04
CA ILE A 53 4.49 2.34 1.37
C ILE A 53 4.30 0.82 1.31
N HIS A 54 3.45 0.36 0.37
CA HIS A 54 3.17 -1.06 0.18
C HIS A 54 4.45 -1.86 -0.12
N TYR A 55 5.29 -1.35 -1.03
CA TYR A 55 6.58 -1.94 -1.35
C TYR A 55 7.49 -2.05 -0.13
N SER A 56 7.56 -1.01 0.70
CA SER A 56 8.37 -1.00 1.92
C SER A 56 7.92 -2.03 2.93
N LEU A 57 6.59 -2.19 3.10
CA LEU A 57 6.02 -3.22 3.97
C LEU A 57 6.32 -4.63 3.46
N MET A 58 6.13 -4.87 2.16
CA MET A 58 6.44 -6.16 1.53
C MET A 58 7.92 -6.50 1.65
N PHE A 59 8.81 -5.52 1.44
CA PHE A 59 10.25 -5.69 1.60
C PHE A 59 10.62 -6.01 3.05
N MET A 60 9.99 -5.35 4.03
CA MET A 60 10.18 -5.65 5.45
C MET A 60 9.73 -7.08 5.78
N LEU A 61 8.58 -7.52 5.28
CA LEU A 61 8.10 -8.90 5.45
C LEU A 61 9.04 -9.91 4.78
N ALA A 62 9.50 -9.63 3.56
CA ALA A 62 10.48 -10.45 2.87
C ALA A 62 11.80 -10.54 3.67
N THR A 63 12.19 -9.49 4.36
CA THR A 63 13.38 -9.48 5.22
C THR A 63 13.21 -10.38 6.46
N ILE A 64 11.99 -10.48 7.01
CA ILE A 64 11.68 -11.39 8.11
C ILE A 64 11.91 -12.86 7.71
N CYS A 65 11.86 -13.16 6.40
CA CYS A 65 12.18 -14.49 5.85
C CYS A 65 13.59 -14.97 6.17
N PHE A 66 14.54 -14.07 6.39
CA PHE A 66 15.89 -14.45 6.84
C PHE A 66 15.91 -15.02 8.27
N TRP A 67 14.83 -14.82 9.02
CA TRP A 67 14.71 -15.23 10.44
C TRP A 67 13.76 -16.41 10.61
N THR A 68 12.86 -16.63 9.65
CA THR A 68 11.84 -17.69 9.71
C THR A 68 11.86 -18.54 8.45
N VAL A 69 11.98 -19.84 8.61
CA VAL A 69 11.99 -20.83 7.52
C VAL A 69 10.65 -20.88 6.74
N ARG A 70 9.57 -20.33 7.31
CA ARG A 70 8.20 -20.37 6.73
C ARG A 70 7.63 -19.00 6.39
N ALA A 71 8.37 -18.24 5.60
CA ALA A 71 7.99 -16.89 5.24
C ALA A 71 6.78 -16.77 4.30
N GLN A 72 6.51 -17.77 3.49
CA GLN A 72 5.36 -17.73 2.55
C GLN A 72 4.03 -17.48 3.26
N GLY A 73 3.80 -18.09 4.42
CA GLY A 73 2.57 -17.88 5.19
C GLY A 73 2.37 -16.44 5.66
N VAL A 74 3.47 -15.74 5.99
CA VAL A 74 3.42 -14.33 6.42
C VAL A 74 3.05 -13.42 5.23
N VAL A 75 3.63 -13.68 4.06
CA VAL A 75 3.34 -12.92 2.84
C VAL A 75 1.88 -13.13 2.42
N TRP A 76 1.39 -14.37 2.41
CA TRP A 76 -0.02 -14.67 2.12
C TRP A 76 -0.97 -14.03 3.14
N GLY A 77 -0.62 -14.08 4.42
CA GLY A 77 -1.36 -13.40 5.49
C GLY A 77 -1.48 -11.89 5.23
N TYR A 78 -0.37 -11.24 4.82
CA TYR A 78 -0.38 -9.82 4.49
C TYR A 78 -1.31 -9.49 3.31
N TYR A 79 -1.28 -10.28 2.22
CA TYR A 79 -2.18 -10.06 1.08
C TYR A 79 -3.65 -10.19 1.48
N ASN A 80 -4.02 -11.18 2.29
CA ASN A 80 -5.38 -11.32 2.77
C ASN A 80 -5.80 -10.14 3.65
N LEU A 81 -4.92 -9.66 4.52
CA LEU A 81 -5.17 -8.47 5.34
C LEU A 81 -5.33 -7.21 4.48
N PHE A 82 -4.52 -7.08 3.41
CA PHE A 82 -4.62 -5.96 2.49
C PHE A 82 -5.96 -5.95 1.74
N GLN A 83 -6.45 -7.12 1.31
CA GLN A 83 -7.78 -7.23 0.68
C GLN A 83 -8.90 -6.79 1.62
N ILE A 84 -8.85 -7.17 2.89
CA ILE A 84 -9.82 -6.73 3.90
C ILE A 84 -9.72 -5.21 4.10
N ALA A 85 -8.53 -4.67 4.19
CA ALA A 85 -8.28 -3.24 4.41
C ALA A 85 -8.52 -2.36 3.16
N SER A 86 -8.76 -2.95 1.98
CA SER A 86 -9.16 -2.22 0.78
C SER A 86 -10.61 -1.73 0.80
N MET A 87 -11.41 -2.20 1.76
CA MET A 87 -12.77 -1.71 1.99
C MET A 87 -12.75 -0.23 2.45
N PRO A 88 -13.84 0.54 2.19
CA PRO A 88 -13.96 1.90 2.70
C PRO A 88 -13.76 1.96 4.21
N ASP A 89 -13.07 3.01 4.71
CA ASP A 89 -12.75 3.11 6.15
C ASP A 89 -13.99 3.30 7.02
N GLU A 90 -15.12 3.66 6.46
CA GLU A 90 -16.44 3.71 7.11
C GLU A 90 -16.97 2.31 7.47
N ALA A 91 -16.57 1.27 6.75
CA ALA A 91 -16.94 -0.11 7.06
C ALA A 91 -16.29 -0.62 8.35
N PHE A 92 -15.18 0.00 8.75
CA PHE A 92 -14.51 -0.32 10.00
C PHE A 92 -15.05 0.53 11.14
N GLN A 93 -15.79 -0.09 12.05
CA GLN A 93 -16.18 0.58 13.30
C GLN A 93 -14.94 1.00 14.10
N ARG A 94 -15.10 2.01 14.99
CA ARG A 94 -14.03 2.43 15.89
C ARG A 94 -13.58 1.25 16.74
N GLY A 95 -12.31 0.81 16.62
CA GLY A 95 -11.79 -0.31 17.37
C GLY A 95 -10.34 -0.61 17.02
N VAL A 96 -9.80 -1.65 17.64
CA VAL A 96 -8.40 -2.08 17.50
C VAL A 96 -8.04 -2.33 16.03
N PHE A 97 -8.92 -2.96 15.26
CA PHE A 97 -8.68 -3.23 13.83
C PHE A 97 -8.43 -1.95 13.03
N LYS A 98 -9.27 -0.91 13.22
CA LYS A 98 -9.08 0.37 12.52
C LYS A 98 -7.74 1.00 12.89
N THR A 99 -7.34 0.95 14.15
CA THR A 99 -6.06 1.49 14.62
C THR A 99 -4.89 0.72 14.01
N VAL A 100 -4.93 -0.62 14.02
CA VAL A 100 -3.87 -1.46 13.45
C VAL A 100 -3.72 -1.21 11.94
N PHE A 101 -4.82 -1.21 11.18
CA PHE A 101 -4.79 -0.98 9.73
C PHE A 101 -4.51 0.47 9.31
N THR A 102 -4.57 1.41 10.24
CA THR A 102 -4.21 2.80 9.99
C THR A 102 -2.75 3.08 10.34
N PHE A 103 -2.26 2.55 11.47
CA PHE A 103 -0.94 2.92 12.02
C PHE A 103 0.12 1.83 11.88
N ALA A 104 -0.21 0.56 12.15
CA ALA A 104 0.77 -0.52 12.09
C ALA A 104 0.94 -1.06 10.65
N LEU A 105 -0.17 -1.21 9.95
CA LEU A 105 -0.21 -1.67 8.56
C LEU A 105 -1.00 -0.63 7.74
N PRO A 106 -0.45 0.53 7.35
CA PRO A 106 -1.20 1.69 6.85
C PRO A 106 -1.99 1.43 5.55
N MET A 107 -2.62 0.28 5.47
CA MET A 107 -3.38 -0.20 4.32
C MET A 107 -4.64 0.62 4.08
N LEU A 108 -5.35 1.01 5.15
CA LEU A 108 -6.54 1.87 5.04
C LEU A 108 -6.20 3.24 4.47
N LEU A 109 -5.03 3.80 4.82
CA LEU A 109 -4.58 5.06 4.26
C LEU A 109 -4.23 4.93 2.78
N VAL A 110 -3.47 3.88 2.42
CA VAL A 110 -3.06 3.62 1.04
C VAL A 110 -4.26 3.45 0.12
N SER A 111 -5.30 2.73 0.57
CA SER A 111 -6.49 2.45 -0.25
C SER A 111 -7.44 3.63 -0.33
N ASN A 112 -7.70 4.33 0.79
CA ASN A 112 -8.79 5.30 0.88
C ASN A 112 -8.37 6.75 0.58
N VAL A 113 -7.13 7.17 0.92
CA VAL A 113 -6.72 8.57 0.77
C VAL A 113 -6.71 9.05 -0.68
N PRO A 114 -6.19 8.29 -1.68
CA PRO A 114 -6.25 8.72 -3.07
C PRO A 114 -7.69 8.91 -3.58
N VAL A 115 -8.60 8.00 -3.23
CA VAL A 115 -10.01 8.05 -3.64
C VAL A 115 -10.70 9.26 -3.04
N ARG A 116 -10.44 9.57 -1.75
CA ARG A 116 -11.01 10.74 -1.08
C ARG A 116 -10.60 12.07 -1.71
N LEU A 117 -9.44 12.13 -2.36
CA LEU A 117 -9.03 13.30 -3.13
C LEU A 117 -9.95 13.51 -4.33
N LEU A 118 -10.29 12.45 -5.06
CA LEU A 118 -11.18 12.54 -6.24
C LEU A 118 -12.60 12.95 -5.86
N VAL A 119 -13.08 12.48 -4.71
CA VAL A 119 -14.45 12.76 -4.21
C VAL A 119 -14.52 14.07 -3.42
N ASN A 120 -13.43 14.85 -3.35
CA ASN A 120 -13.34 16.10 -2.57
C ASN A 120 -13.67 15.94 -1.07
N THR A 121 -13.46 14.76 -0.51
CA THR A 121 -13.68 14.45 0.92
C THR A 121 -12.38 14.25 1.70
N LEU A 122 -11.26 14.63 1.10
CA LEU A 122 -9.95 14.47 1.72
C LEU A 122 -9.79 15.42 2.90
N THR A 123 -9.44 14.85 4.06
CA THR A 123 -9.16 15.61 5.28
C THR A 123 -7.65 15.77 5.44
N SER A 124 -7.19 16.98 5.73
CA SER A 124 -5.76 17.31 5.92
C SER A 124 -5.00 16.35 6.84
N PRO A 125 -5.51 15.93 8.02
CA PRO A 125 -4.78 15.00 8.88
C PRO A 125 -4.56 13.62 8.24
N LYS A 126 -5.48 13.12 7.40
CA LYS A 126 -5.29 11.84 6.70
C LYS A 126 -4.20 11.93 5.64
N LEU A 127 -4.13 13.06 4.93
CA LEU A 127 -3.08 13.33 3.96
C LEU A 127 -1.70 13.40 4.65
N LEU A 128 -1.60 14.18 5.73
CA LEU A 128 -0.36 14.30 6.51
C LEU A 128 0.10 12.95 7.06
N LEU A 129 -0.85 12.13 7.52
CA LEU A 129 -0.55 10.79 8.03
C LEU A 129 -0.02 9.88 6.91
N LEU A 130 -0.62 9.90 5.72
CA LEU A 130 -0.14 9.14 4.58
C LEU A 130 1.28 9.56 4.18
N LEU A 131 1.55 10.87 4.09
CA LEU A 131 2.86 11.41 3.75
C LEU A 131 3.90 11.07 4.84
N GLY A 132 3.52 11.15 6.11
CA GLY A 132 4.36 10.70 7.22
C GLY A 132 4.73 9.22 7.10
N MET A 133 3.74 8.35 6.82
CA MET A 133 3.99 6.93 6.60
C MET A 133 4.85 6.64 5.37
N ALA A 134 4.76 7.47 4.33
CA ALA A 134 5.61 7.37 3.15
C ALA A 134 7.10 7.61 3.44
N VAL A 135 7.42 8.32 4.51
CA VAL A 135 8.80 8.51 4.98
C VAL A 135 9.17 7.42 5.99
N VAL A 136 8.31 7.15 6.95
CA VAL A 136 8.59 6.21 8.06
C VAL A 136 8.74 4.78 7.55
N CYS A 137 7.85 4.29 6.68
CA CYS A 137 7.87 2.90 6.21
C CYS A 137 9.17 2.55 5.46
N PRO A 138 9.66 3.34 4.49
CA PRO A 138 10.95 3.06 3.85
C PRO A 138 12.14 3.11 4.82
N LEU A 139 12.16 4.07 5.75
CA LEU A 139 13.24 4.17 6.74
C LEU A 139 13.28 2.96 7.66
N VAL A 140 12.13 2.51 8.16
CA VAL A 140 12.03 1.32 9.01
C VAL A 140 12.42 0.06 8.21
N SER A 141 11.96 -0.05 6.97
CA SER A 141 12.28 -1.15 6.07
C SER A 141 13.79 -1.26 5.82
N GLU A 142 14.44 -0.14 5.54
CA GLU A 142 15.91 -0.08 5.36
C GLU A 142 16.66 -0.43 6.66
N TRP A 143 16.19 0.06 7.80
CA TRP A 143 16.79 -0.27 9.10
C TRP A 143 16.69 -1.75 9.41
N VAL A 144 15.52 -2.38 9.20
CA VAL A 144 15.30 -3.82 9.40
C VAL A 144 16.20 -4.63 8.46
N TRP A 145 16.32 -4.22 7.18
CA TRP A 145 17.23 -4.84 6.23
C TRP A 145 18.68 -4.81 6.70
N ARG A 146 19.20 -3.64 7.07
CA ARG A 146 20.59 -3.50 7.54
C ARG A 146 20.85 -4.34 8.78
N MET A 147 19.90 -4.42 9.70
CA MET A 147 20.01 -5.25 10.90
C MET A 147 20.05 -6.75 10.56
N SER A 148 19.24 -7.18 9.59
CA SER A 148 19.17 -8.58 9.15
C SER A 148 20.44 -9.03 8.45
N VAL A 149 20.98 -8.21 7.55
CA VAL A 149 22.23 -8.50 6.83
C VAL A 149 23.42 -8.59 7.78
N ARG A 150 23.52 -7.72 8.78
CA ARG A 150 24.61 -7.75 9.76
C ARG A 150 24.65 -9.06 10.56
N ARG A 151 23.48 -9.63 10.88
CA ARG A 151 23.42 -10.92 11.60
C ARG A 151 23.75 -12.10 10.71
N TYR A 152 23.40 -12.05 9.42
CA TYR A 152 23.70 -13.12 8.49
C TYR A 152 25.20 -13.27 8.24
N THR A 153 25.92 -12.16 8.11
CA THR A 153 27.39 -12.18 7.89
C THR A 153 28.15 -12.68 9.13
N SER A 154 27.62 -12.50 10.34
CA SER A 154 28.26 -12.98 11.56
C SER A 154 28.09 -14.50 11.79
N ALA A 155 27.14 -15.13 11.12
CA ALA A 155 26.91 -16.59 11.23
C ALA A 155 27.74 -17.42 10.24
N SER A 156 28.43 -16.78 9.28
CA SER A 156 29.26 -17.42 8.26
C SER A 156 30.77 -17.26 8.49
N SER A 157 31.19 -16.68 9.59
CA SER A 157 32.56 -16.61 10.10
C SER A 157 32.69 -17.44 11.38
#